data_8cafcc4cff1f3358607bf50fa5e20f90
#
_entry.id   8cafcc4cff1f3358607bf50fa5e20f90
#
_cell.length_a   1.000
_cell.length_b   1.000
_cell.length_c   1.000
_cell.angle_alpha   90.00
_cell.angle_beta   90.00
_cell.angle_gamma   90.00
#
_symmetry.space_group_name_H-M   'P 1'
#
loop_
_entity.id
_entity.type
_entity.pdbx_description
1 polymer ?
#
loop_
_entity_poly.entity_id
_entity_poly.type
_entity_poly.pdbx_seq_one_letter_code
_entity_poly.pdbx_strand_id
1 'polypeptide(L)'
;MNSLYRAIFVAAITFGASLVGMALQWEVPADVLTASKGSVGAMVGLITLLLALVLGFLVFTAFSVYATQQTEAQSLGPVIIELDVLLEEYGPDIVSVRRGLRDSLGRARRRFFGDVKHGVQAHTLEETRATMHWVNTYFDTLQPPTERHRGLLISARDLVKKFAETNMLMARQLANPFPPYVMAVVVCWAAVLFLGNGLAAPPNALTILAHLAGAIAIGSAIFLILELSAPYTGLIRLSPTSLDRMIESLGKIEQKETPTS
;
A
#
# COMPACT_ATOMS: atom_id res chain seq x y z
N MET A 1 1.87 -2.84 14.70
CA MET A 1 2.46 -1.55 15.16
C MET A 1 2.12 -0.53 14.09
N ASN A 2 1.52 0.58 14.46
CA ASN A 2 1.12 1.63 13.51
C ASN A 2 2.36 2.27 12.86
N SER A 3 2.28 2.66 11.59
CA SER A 3 3.36 3.33 10.83
C SER A 3 3.88 4.55 11.59
N LEU A 4 2.98 5.30 12.22
CA LEU A 4 3.32 6.46 13.04
C LEU A 4 4.24 6.09 14.23
N TYR A 5 3.95 5.00 14.94
CA TYR A 5 4.78 4.56 16.06
C TYR A 5 6.20 4.18 15.61
N ARG A 6 6.32 3.49 14.46
CA ARG A 6 7.64 3.16 13.87
C ARG A 6 8.40 4.42 13.46
N ALA A 7 7.73 5.40 12.89
CA ALA A 7 8.34 6.67 12.50
C ALA A 7 8.84 7.46 13.70
N ILE A 8 8.04 7.56 14.77
CA ILE A 8 8.43 8.20 16.03
C ILE A 8 9.63 7.46 16.65
N PHE A 9 9.64 6.14 16.62
CA PHE A 9 10.75 5.34 17.13
C PHE A 9 12.06 5.62 16.35
N VAL A 10 12.00 5.72 15.03
CA VAL A 10 13.16 6.08 14.20
C VAL A 10 13.63 7.51 14.50
N ALA A 11 12.72 8.47 14.62
CA ALA A 11 13.07 9.83 15.01
C ALA A 11 13.74 9.89 16.40
N ALA A 12 13.25 9.08 17.35
CA ALA A 12 13.84 8.99 18.68
C ALA A 12 15.26 8.37 18.65
N ILE A 13 15.47 7.32 17.84
CA ILE A 13 16.81 6.71 17.67
C ILE A 13 17.79 7.71 17.06
N THR A 14 17.40 8.38 15.98
CA THR A 14 18.28 9.33 15.28
C THR A 14 18.60 10.55 16.15
N PHE A 15 17.61 11.10 16.84
CA PHE A 15 17.83 12.19 17.79
C PHE A 15 18.69 11.74 18.98
N GLY A 16 18.42 10.56 19.55
CA GLY A 16 19.24 9.98 20.62
C GLY A 16 20.69 9.77 20.20
N ALA A 17 20.94 9.28 18.99
CA ALA A 17 22.28 9.15 18.42
C ALA A 17 23.02 10.51 18.35
N SER A 18 22.32 11.58 17.97
CA SER A 18 22.86 12.93 17.97
C SER A 18 23.25 13.39 19.37
N LEU A 19 22.42 13.18 20.39
CA LEU A 19 22.72 13.51 21.77
C LEU A 19 23.92 12.74 22.31
N VAL A 20 24.01 11.44 21.96
CA VAL A 20 25.17 10.60 22.27
C VAL A 20 26.44 11.18 21.62
N GLY A 21 26.37 11.60 20.36
CA GLY A 21 27.46 12.26 19.67
C GLY A 21 27.92 13.54 20.38
N MET A 22 26.98 14.39 20.82
CA MET A 22 27.28 15.57 21.60
C MET A 22 27.91 15.27 22.98
N ALA A 23 27.42 14.22 23.66
CA ALA A 23 27.98 13.80 24.93
C ALA A 23 29.42 13.27 24.80
N LEU A 24 29.70 12.53 23.70
CA LEU A 24 31.02 11.99 23.41
C LEU A 24 32.09 13.11 23.27
N GLN A 25 31.72 14.37 22.93
CA GLN A 25 32.66 15.49 22.87
C GLN A 25 33.33 15.77 24.22
N TRP A 26 32.70 15.43 25.33
CA TRP A 26 33.28 15.66 26.66
C TRP A 26 34.35 14.64 27.03
N GLU A 27 34.30 13.47 26.41
CA GLU A 27 35.25 12.37 26.65
C GLU A 27 36.45 12.39 25.68
N VAL A 28 36.28 13.02 24.50
CA VAL A 28 37.32 13.05 23.46
C VAL A 28 38.20 14.31 23.64
N PRO A 29 39.54 14.16 23.71
CA PRO A 29 40.46 15.31 23.78
C PRO A 29 40.28 16.28 22.61
N ALA A 30 40.31 17.58 22.89
CA ALA A 30 40.01 18.62 21.91
C ALA A 30 40.97 18.64 20.70
N ASP A 31 42.21 18.25 20.90
CA ASP A 31 43.23 18.12 19.85
C ASP A 31 42.87 16.98 18.88
N VAL A 32 42.45 15.82 19.38
CA VAL A 32 41.98 14.69 18.56
C VAL A 32 40.73 15.07 17.79
N LEU A 33 39.77 15.71 18.46
CA LEU A 33 38.53 16.13 17.81
C LEU A 33 38.82 17.16 16.67
N THR A 34 39.70 18.08 16.89
CA THR A 34 40.07 19.09 15.89
C THR A 34 40.82 18.46 14.72
N ALA A 35 41.76 17.57 14.99
CA ALA A 35 42.52 16.85 13.96
C ALA A 35 41.64 15.94 13.09
N SER A 36 40.58 15.32 13.68
CA SER A 36 39.71 14.38 13.00
C SER A 36 38.50 15.04 12.29
N LYS A 37 38.20 16.33 12.60
CA LYS A 37 37.01 17.04 12.15
C LYS A 37 36.82 17.01 10.61
N GLY A 38 37.93 17.16 9.87
CA GLY A 38 37.88 17.16 8.41
C GLY A 38 37.48 15.78 7.85
N SER A 39 38.10 14.70 8.35
CA SER A 39 37.83 13.34 7.91
C SER A 39 36.43 12.87 8.30
N VAL A 40 36.03 13.15 9.54
CA VAL A 40 34.67 12.84 10.03
C VAL A 40 33.64 13.60 9.22
N GLY A 41 33.84 14.92 9.00
CA GLY A 41 32.93 15.71 8.18
C GLY A 41 32.79 15.22 6.76
N ALA A 42 33.89 14.80 6.12
CA ALA A 42 33.83 14.21 4.77
C ALA A 42 33.02 12.90 4.73
N MET A 43 33.22 12.00 5.72
CA MET A 43 32.47 10.74 5.82
C MET A 43 30.99 10.98 6.11
N VAL A 44 30.66 11.89 7.03
CA VAL A 44 29.28 12.30 7.32
C VAL A 44 28.62 12.87 6.07
N GLY A 45 29.34 13.71 5.30
CA GLY A 45 28.85 14.25 4.03
C GLY A 45 28.54 13.16 3.00
N LEU A 46 29.43 12.17 2.86
CA LEU A 46 29.20 11.01 1.97
C LEU A 46 27.97 10.21 2.39
N ILE A 47 27.85 9.88 3.67
CA ILE A 47 26.70 9.14 4.20
C ILE A 47 25.40 9.94 3.99
N THR A 48 25.45 11.28 4.14
CA THR A 48 24.30 12.15 3.90
C THR A 48 23.81 12.04 2.46
N LEU A 49 24.72 12.08 1.48
CA LEU A 49 24.35 11.94 0.05
C LEU A 49 23.77 10.57 -0.24
N LEU A 50 24.40 9.49 0.28
CA LEU A 50 23.89 8.13 0.12
C LEU A 50 22.51 7.96 0.76
N LEU A 51 22.32 8.48 1.97
CA LEU A 51 21.06 8.41 2.68
C LEU A 51 19.96 9.18 1.94
N ALA A 52 20.25 10.37 1.44
CA ALA A 52 19.32 11.16 0.65
C ALA A 52 18.89 10.44 -0.62
N LEU A 53 19.86 9.83 -1.35
CA LEU A 53 19.59 9.06 -2.56
C LEU A 53 18.71 7.83 -2.25
N VAL A 54 19.06 7.07 -1.22
CA VAL A 54 18.32 5.85 -0.85
C VAL A 54 16.92 6.19 -0.35
N LEU A 55 16.76 7.22 0.51
CA LEU A 55 15.44 7.67 0.96
C LEU A 55 14.58 8.16 -0.20
N GLY A 56 15.16 8.94 -1.13
CA GLY A 56 14.46 9.40 -2.32
C GLY A 56 13.97 8.22 -3.18
N PHE A 57 14.82 7.23 -3.40
CA PHE A 57 14.46 6.01 -4.12
C PHE A 57 13.37 5.20 -3.40
N LEU A 58 13.45 5.06 -2.08
CA LEU A 58 12.44 4.34 -1.30
C LEU A 58 11.09 5.06 -1.31
N VAL A 59 11.06 6.39 -1.19
CA VAL A 59 9.84 7.19 -1.31
C VAL A 59 9.23 7.02 -2.70
N PHE A 60 10.05 7.12 -3.76
CA PHE A 60 9.60 6.93 -5.12
C PHE A 60 9.01 5.54 -5.34
N THR A 61 9.68 4.49 -4.85
CA THR A 61 9.21 3.10 -4.96
C THR A 61 7.90 2.90 -4.21
N ALA A 62 7.78 3.46 -2.99
CA ALA A 62 6.55 3.39 -2.20
C ALA A 62 5.39 4.11 -2.90
N PHE A 63 5.66 5.29 -3.48
CA PHE A 63 4.67 6.03 -4.26
C PHE A 63 4.26 5.27 -5.53
N SER A 64 5.20 4.62 -6.21
CA SER A 64 4.91 3.79 -7.40
C SER A 64 3.97 2.63 -7.05
N VAL A 65 4.20 1.95 -5.92
CA VAL A 65 3.29 0.90 -5.43
C VAL A 65 1.91 1.46 -5.16
N TYR A 66 1.82 2.59 -4.46
CA TYR A 66 0.54 3.26 -4.19
C TYR A 66 -0.20 3.63 -5.47
N ALA A 67 0.48 4.28 -6.42
CA ALA A 67 -0.10 4.72 -7.69
C ALA A 67 -0.58 3.53 -8.54
N THR A 68 0.18 2.44 -8.59
CA THR A 68 -0.20 1.23 -9.30
C THR A 68 -1.45 0.61 -8.68
N GLN A 69 -1.50 0.46 -7.36
CA GLN A 69 -2.69 -0.03 -6.65
C GLN A 69 -3.92 0.84 -6.89
N GLN A 70 -3.74 2.15 -6.92
CA GLN A 70 -4.82 3.09 -7.23
C GLN A 70 -5.37 2.88 -8.65
N THR A 71 -4.48 2.76 -9.63
CA THR A 71 -4.85 2.54 -11.03
C THR A 71 -5.56 1.20 -11.22
N GLU A 72 -5.05 0.13 -10.61
CA GLU A 72 -5.66 -1.20 -10.67
C GLU A 72 -7.04 -1.21 -10.01
N ALA A 73 -7.19 -0.60 -8.83
CA ALA A 73 -8.49 -0.46 -8.17
C ALA A 73 -9.51 0.33 -9.02
N GLN A 74 -9.05 1.39 -9.71
CA GLN A 74 -9.90 2.17 -10.60
C GLN A 74 -10.27 1.40 -11.88
N SER A 75 -9.39 0.55 -12.40
CA SER A 75 -9.65 -0.25 -13.61
C SER A 75 -10.71 -1.33 -13.41
N LEU A 76 -10.97 -1.75 -12.17
CA LEU A 76 -12.03 -2.72 -11.86
C LEU A 76 -13.44 -2.17 -12.13
N GLY A 77 -13.64 -0.84 -12.00
CA GLY A 77 -14.94 -0.22 -12.18
C GLY A 77 -15.59 -0.47 -13.54
N PRO A 78 -14.93 -0.08 -14.62
CA PRO A 78 -15.42 -0.33 -15.99
C PRO A 78 -15.68 -1.82 -16.25
N VAL A 79 -14.79 -2.72 -15.79
CA VAL A 79 -14.94 -4.17 -15.98
C VAL A 79 -16.22 -4.70 -15.33
N ILE A 80 -16.54 -4.21 -14.12
CA ILE A 80 -17.74 -4.66 -13.39
C ILE A 80 -19.01 -4.09 -14.03
N ILE A 81 -18.97 -2.82 -14.45
CA ILE A 81 -20.11 -2.19 -15.12
C ILE A 81 -20.40 -2.90 -16.45
N GLU A 82 -19.38 -3.15 -17.26
CA GLU A 82 -19.50 -3.86 -18.52
C GLU A 82 -20.04 -5.29 -18.32
N LEU A 83 -19.52 -5.99 -17.30
CA LEU A 83 -20.01 -7.31 -16.93
C LEU A 83 -21.49 -7.27 -16.54
N ASP A 84 -21.90 -6.29 -15.73
CA ASP A 84 -23.30 -6.15 -15.31
C ASP A 84 -24.25 -5.91 -16.49
N VAL A 85 -23.85 -5.06 -17.44
CA VAL A 85 -24.61 -4.80 -18.68
C VAL A 85 -24.77 -6.08 -19.52
N LEU A 86 -23.69 -6.86 -19.70
CA LEU A 86 -23.75 -8.12 -20.44
C LEU A 86 -24.67 -9.15 -19.75
N LEU A 87 -24.61 -9.22 -18.41
CA LEU A 87 -25.45 -10.11 -17.63
C LEU A 87 -26.92 -9.67 -17.66
N GLU A 88 -27.20 -8.37 -17.69
CA GLU A 88 -28.57 -7.85 -17.84
C GLU A 88 -29.15 -8.18 -19.23
N GLU A 89 -28.33 -8.02 -20.27
CA GLU A 89 -28.75 -8.33 -21.66
C GLU A 89 -28.99 -9.84 -21.88
N TYR A 90 -28.31 -10.69 -21.12
CA TYR A 90 -28.54 -12.15 -21.20
C TYR A 90 -29.90 -12.56 -20.66
N GLY A 91 -30.45 -11.87 -19.66
CA GLY A 91 -31.78 -12.08 -19.13
C GLY A 91 -31.86 -12.75 -17.76
N PRO A 92 -33.05 -13.22 -17.33
CA PRO A 92 -33.33 -13.60 -15.95
C PRO A 92 -32.56 -14.84 -15.45
N ASP A 93 -32.11 -15.70 -16.33
CA ASP A 93 -31.40 -16.94 -15.96
C ASP A 93 -30.05 -16.68 -15.24
N ILE A 94 -29.59 -15.44 -15.28
CA ILE A 94 -28.26 -15.07 -14.76
C ILE A 94 -28.31 -14.23 -13.47
N VAL A 95 -29.48 -14.01 -12.88
CA VAL A 95 -29.68 -13.23 -11.65
C VAL A 95 -28.86 -13.78 -10.48
N SER A 96 -28.70 -15.10 -10.38
CA SER A 96 -27.90 -15.74 -9.35
C SER A 96 -26.41 -15.38 -9.46
N VAL A 97 -25.86 -15.24 -10.68
CA VAL A 97 -24.48 -14.80 -10.92
C VAL A 97 -24.28 -13.34 -10.49
N ARG A 98 -25.23 -12.47 -10.84
CA ARG A 98 -25.20 -11.05 -10.44
C ARG A 98 -25.19 -10.92 -8.92
N ARG A 99 -26.04 -11.68 -8.21
CA ARG A 99 -26.06 -11.72 -6.74
C ARG A 99 -24.75 -12.24 -6.16
N GLY A 100 -24.23 -13.32 -6.67
CA GLY A 100 -22.94 -13.89 -6.23
C GLY A 100 -21.75 -12.95 -6.46
N LEU A 101 -21.72 -12.21 -7.56
CA LEU A 101 -20.72 -11.17 -7.82
C LEU A 101 -20.83 -10.00 -6.85
N ARG A 102 -22.05 -9.52 -6.58
CA ARG A 102 -22.31 -8.47 -5.59
C ARG A 102 -21.82 -8.88 -4.20
N ASP A 103 -22.11 -10.09 -3.77
CA ASP A 103 -21.67 -10.62 -2.48
C ASP A 103 -20.15 -10.76 -2.42
N SER A 104 -19.52 -11.19 -3.51
CA SER A 104 -18.06 -11.27 -3.64
C SER A 104 -17.40 -9.89 -3.53
N LEU A 105 -17.95 -8.87 -4.22
CA LEU A 105 -17.50 -7.49 -4.10
C LEU A 105 -17.68 -6.92 -2.69
N GLY A 106 -18.80 -7.23 -2.03
CA GLY A 106 -19.05 -6.86 -0.66
C GLY A 106 -18.04 -7.49 0.33
N ARG A 107 -17.65 -8.75 0.09
CA ARG A 107 -16.59 -9.41 0.86
C ARG A 107 -15.22 -8.76 0.59
N ALA A 108 -14.89 -8.49 -0.68
CA ALA A 108 -13.66 -7.82 -1.06
C ALA A 108 -13.55 -6.43 -0.40
N ARG A 109 -14.63 -5.63 -0.45
CA ARG A 109 -14.70 -4.33 0.22
C ARG A 109 -14.39 -4.42 1.72
N ARG A 110 -15.05 -5.34 2.43
CA ARG A 110 -14.83 -5.53 3.88
C ARG A 110 -13.40 -5.93 4.19
N ARG A 111 -12.71 -6.64 3.30
CA ARG A 111 -11.31 -7.06 3.49
C ARG A 111 -10.33 -5.95 3.22
N PHE A 112 -10.44 -5.30 2.07
CA PHE A 112 -9.49 -4.25 1.69
C PHE A 112 -9.63 -3.01 2.57
N PHE A 113 -10.85 -2.68 2.98
CA PHE A 113 -11.15 -1.44 3.70
C PHE A 113 -11.64 -1.66 5.15
N GLY A 114 -11.70 -2.91 5.62
CA GLY A 114 -12.03 -3.25 7.00
C GLY A 114 -10.80 -3.32 7.91
N ASP A 115 -11.03 -3.39 9.23
CA ASP A 115 -9.95 -3.37 10.26
C ASP A 115 -9.14 -4.69 10.40
N VAL A 116 -9.38 -5.68 9.55
CA VAL A 116 -8.74 -7.00 9.66
C VAL A 116 -7.33 -6.98 9.06
N LYS A 117 -6.31 -6.89 9.91
CA LYS A 117 -4.89 -6.68 9.53
C LYS A 117 -4.09 -7.93 9.18
N HIS A 118 -4.62 -9.15 9.32
CA HIS A 118 -3.84 -10.39 9.15
C HIS A 118 -4.51 -11.36 8.19
N GLY A 119 -3.76 -11.85 7.21
CA GLY A 119 -4.20 -12.92 6.32
C GLY A 119 -4.93 -12.51 5.05
N VAL A 120 -5.02 -11.22 4.73
CA VAL A 120 -5.74 -10.68 3.55
C VAL A 120 -5.31 -11.37 2.24
N GLN A 121 -4.04 -11.73 2.11
CA GLN A 121 -3.47 -12.24 0.84
C GLN A 121 -3.86 -13.69 0.54
N ALA A 122 -3.69 -14.59 1.50
CA ALA A 122 -4.00 -16.01 1.30
C ALA A 122 -5.51 -16.21 1.06
N HIS A 123 -6.33 -15.55 1.87
CA HIS A 123 -7.79 -15.59 1.71
C HIS A 123 -8.26 -14.94 0.40
N THR A 124 -7.63 -13.86 -0.07
CA THR A 124 -8.01 -13.20 -1.32
C THR A 124 -7.78 -14.10 -2.54
N LEU A 125 -6.64 -14.81 -2.60
CA LEU A 125 -6.35 -15.74 -3.69
C LEU A 125 -7.30 -16.92 -3.70
N GLU A 126 -7.55 -17.53 -2.57
CA GLU A 126 -8.44 -18.67 -2.42
C GLU A 126 -9.90 -18.33 -2.76
N GLU A 127 -10.40 -17.20 -2.26
CA GLU A 127 -11.77 -16.76 -2.57
C GLU A 127 -11.93 -16.28 -4.00
N THR A 128 -10.94 -15.59 -4.56
CA THR A 128 -10.98 -15.22 -5.99
C THR A 128 -11.06 -16.47 -6.83
N ARG A 129 -10.26 -17.49 -6.51
CA ARG A 129 -10.28 -18.78 -7.19
C ARG A 129 -11.64 -19.48 -7.02
N ALA A 130 -12.17 -19.53 -5.80
CA ALA A 130 -13.46 -20.13 -5.51
C ALA A 130 -14.62 -19.42 -6.25
N THR A 131 -14.60 -18.07 -6.26
CA THR A 131 -15.60 -17.28 -6.98
C THR A 131 -15.51 -17.52 -8.49
N MET A 132 -14.31 -17.56 -9.07
CA MET A 132 -14.13 -17.88 -10.48
C MET A 132 -14.62 -19.27 -10.83
N HIS A 133 -14.28 -20.27 -10.01
CA HIS A 133 -14.73 -21.65 -10.22
C HIS A 133 -16.24 -21.73 -10.19
N TRP A 134 -16.86 -21.10 -9.19
CA TRP A 134 -18.32 -21.06 -9.08
C TRP A 134 -18.98 -20.38 -10.29
N VAL A 135 -18.51 -19.20 -10.71
CA VAL A 135 -19.04 -18.47 -11.87
C VAL A 135 -18.91 -19.29 -13.15
N ASN A 136 -17.72 -19.87 -13.39
CA ASN A 136 -17.50 -20.69 -14.58
C ASN A 136 -18.38 -21.94 -14.60
N THR A 137 -18.48 -22.65 -13.46
CA THR A 137 -19.35 -23.82 -13.33
C THR A 137 -20.81 -23.45 -13.60
N TYR A 138 -21.25 -22.30 -13.10
CA TYR A 138 -22.61 -21.82 -13.37
C TYR A 138 -22.79 -21.50 -14.85
N PHE A 139 -21.87 -20.81 -15.50
CA PHE A 139 -21.92 -20.52 -16.93
C PHE A 139 -21.94 -21.81 -17.79
N ASP A 140 -21.31 -22.88 -17.32
CA ASP A 140 -21.36 -24.19 -18.02
C ASP A 140 -22.71 -24.87 -17.93
N THR A 141 -23.53 -24.52 -16.93
CA THR A 141 -24.92 -25.05 -16.83
C THR A 141 -25.91 -24.32 -17.73
N LEU A 142 -25.56 -23.11 -18.22
CA LEU A 142 -26.44 -22.33 -19.07
C LEU A 142 -26.48 -22.88 -20.51
N GLN A 143 -27.68 -22.98 -21.06
CA GLN A 143 -27.88 -23.33 -22.46
C GLN A 143 -28.30 -22.08 -23.24
N PRO A 144 -27.36 -21.40 -23.91
CA PRO A 144 -27.68 -20.18 -24.63
C PRO A 144 -28.68 -20.45 -25.78
N PRO A 145 -29.84 -19.79 -25.77
CA PRO A 145 -30.89 -20.06 -26.75
C PRO A 145 -30.56 -19.57 -28.17
N THR A 146 -29.64 -18.63 -28.29
CA THR A 146 -29.20 -18.03 -29.57
C THR A 146 -27.68 -17.82 -29.61
N GLU A 147 -27.13 -17.66 -30.82
CA GLU A 147 -25.72 -17.31 -31.01
C GLU A 147 -25.36 -15.99 -30.33
N ARG A 148 -26.29 -15.04 -30.25
CA ARG A 148 -26.10 -13.78 -29.50
C ARG A 148 -25.88 -14.06 -28.01
N HIS A 149 -26.70 -14.90 -27.37
CA HIS A 149 -26.52 -15.27 -25.95
C HIS A 149 -25.21 -16.03 -25.73
N ARG A 150 -24.77 -16.84 -26.69
CA ARG A 150 -23.47 -17.50 -26.65
C ARG A 150 -22.33 -16.48 -26.66
N GLY A 151 -22.41 -15.46 -27.51
CA GLY A 151 -21.45 -14.34 -27.56
C GLY A 151 -21.40 -13.56 -26.25
N LEU A 152 -22.56 -13.26 -25.65
CA LEU A 152 -22.63 -12.58 -24.35
C LEU A 152 -21.95 -13.40 -23.24
N LEU A 153 -22.15 -14.73 -23.19
CA LEU A 153 -21.49 -15.59 -22.19
C LEU A 153 -19.96 -15.63 -22.38
N ILE A 154 -19.46 -15.66 -23.61
CA ILE A 154 -18.02 -15.63 -23.89
C ILE A 154 -17.44 -14.32 -23.39
N SER A 155 -18.05 -13.19 -23.73
CA SER A 155 -17.62 -11.87 -23.29
C SER A 155 -17.67 -11.73 -21.75
N ALA A 156 -18.72 -12.24 -21.11
CA ALA A 156 -18.85 -12.24 -19.66
C ALA A 156 -17.74 -13.08 -18.99
N ARG A 157 -17.37 -14.24 -19.54
CA ARG A 157 -16.24 -15.06 -19.05
C ARG A 157 -14.91 -14.32 -19.13
N ASP A 158 -14.67 -13.60 -20.23
CA ASP A 158 -13.44 -12.83 -20.40
C ASP A 158 -13.35 -11.69 -19.38
N LEU A 159 -14.45 -11.01 -19.09
CA LEU A 159 -14.50 -9.96 -18.06
C LEU A 159 -14.30 -10.53 -16.65
N VAL A 160 -14.90 -11.67 -16.32
CA VAL A 160 -14.68 -12.36 -15.04
C VAL A 160 -13.22 -12.76 -14.88
N LYS A 161 -12.59 -13.28 -15.94
CA LYS A 161 -11.15 -13.60 -15.96
C LYS A 161 -10.31 -12.36 -15.74
N LYS A 162 -10.57 -11.27 -16.45
CA LYS A 162 -9.87 -9.99 -16.30
C LYS A 162 -10.01 -9.44 -14.89
N PHE A 163 -11.21 -9.49 -14.30
CA PHE A 163 -11.46 -9.10 -12.91
C PHE A 163 -10.61 -9.93 -11.93
N ALA A 164 -10.56 -11.24 -12.10
CA ALA A 164 -9.78 -12.11 -11.24
C ALA A 164 -8.27 -11.91 -11.39
N GLU A 165 -7.76 -11.71 -12.60
CA GLU A 165 -6.36 -11.40 -12.86
C GLU A 165 -5.94 -10.11 -12.16
N THR A 166 -6.74 -9.05 -12.27
CA THR A 166 -6.48 -7.77 -11.59
C THR A 166 -6.48 -7.94 -10.06
N ASN A 167 -7.45 -8.65 -9.50
CA ASN A 167 -7.47 -8.93 -8.05
C ASN A 167 -6.25 -9.73 -7.58
N MET A 168 -5.80 -10.71 -8.37
CA MET A 168 -4.60 -11.49 -8.06
C MET A 168 -3.34 -10.64 -8.12
N LEU A 169 -3.22 -9.73 -9.09
CA LEU A 169 -2.09 -8.79 -9.20
C LEU A 169 -2.06 -7.86 -7.98
N MET A 170 -3.20 -7.26 -7.62
CA MET A 170 -3.31 -6.42 -6.42
C MET A 170 -2.90 -7.17 -5.15
N ALA A 171 -3.38 -8.41 -4.97
CA ALA A 171 -3.03 -9.23 -3.82
C ALA A 171 -1.53 -9.56 -3.78
N ARG A 172 -0.90 -9.86 -4.92
CA ARG A 172 0.55 -10.12 -5.02
C ARG A 172 1.40 -8.91 -4.65
N GLN A 173 1.02 -7.73 -5.10
CA GLN A 173 1.74 -6.50 -4.79
C GLN A 173 1.69 -6.16 -3.30
N LEU A 174 0.54 -6.42 -2.66
CA LEU A 174 0.39 -6.28 -1.20
C LEU A 174 1.20 -7.32 -0.41
N ALA A 175 1.55 -8.46 -1.04
CA ALA A 175 2.33 -9.52 -0.41
C ALA A 175 3.81 -9.17 -0.23
N ASN A 176 4.33 -8.18 -0.95
CA ASN A 176 5.74 -7.79 -0.89
C ASN A 176 5.92 -6.44 -0.16
N PRO A 177 5.73 -6.40 1.17
CA PRO A 177 6.12 -5.23 1.95
C PRO A 177 7.62 -5.00 1.80
N PHE A 178 8.06 -3.74 1.96
CA PHE A 178 9.49 -3.41 2.00
C PHE A 178 10.22 -4.35 2.95
N PRO A 179 11.33 -4.98 2.51
CA PRO A 179 12.07 -5.90 3.36
C PRO A 179 12.55 -5.18 4.62
N PRO A 180 12.34 -5.74 5.82
CA PRO A 180 12.66 -5.06 7.08
C PRO A 180 14.16 -4.75 7.23
N TYR A 181 15.02 -5.55 6.58
CA TYR A 181 16.47 -5.32 6.59
C TYR A 181 16.88 -4.03 5.86
N VAL A 182 16.19 -3.64 4.77
CA VAL A 182 16.46 -2.38 4.06
C VAL A 182 16.17 -1.20 5.00
N MET A 183 15.04 -1.26 5.70
CA MET A 183 14.68 -0.23 6.67
C MET A 183 15.67 -0.16 7.83
N ALA A 184 16.16 -1.32 8.33
CA ALA A 184 17.17 -1.37 9.38
C ALA A 184 18.49 -0.72 8.95
N VAL A 185 18.95 -0.95 7.71
CA VAL A 185 20.16 -0.32 7.15
C VAL A 185 19.98 1.19 7.07
N VAL A 186 18.84 1.68 6.57
CA VAL A 186 18.57 3.13 6.48
C VAL A 186 18.57 3.79 7.86
N VAL A 187 17.94 3.16 8.85
CA VAL A 187 17.92 3.66 10.23
C VAL A 187 19.33 3.68 10.83
N CYS A 188 20.14 2.63 10.59
CA CYS A 188 21.53 2.56 11.02
C CYS A 188 22.35 3.70 10.40
N TRP A 189 22.25 3.93 9.10
CA TRP A 189 22.95 5.03 8.43
C TRP A 189 22.53 6.41 8.98
N ALA A 190 21.22 6.60 9.19
CA ALA A 190 20.71 7.82 9.80
C ALA A 190 21.26 8.02 11.22
N ALA A 191 21.31 6.97 12.04
CA ALA A 191 21.89 7.04 13.39
C ALA A 191 23.37 7.41 13.37
N VAL A 192 24.18 6.78 12.49
CA VAL A 192 25.61 7.09 12.32
C VAL A 192 25.81 8.53 11.86
N LEU A 193 25.00 9.00 10.91
CA LEU A 193 25.02 10.38 10.42
C LEU A 193 24.74 11.38 11.56
N PHE A 194 23.68 11.14 12.33
CA PHE A 194 23.31 12.03 13.44
C PHE A 194 24.32 12.00 14.58
N LEU A 195 24.91 10.83 14.86
CA LEU A 195 26.01 10.71 15.83
C LEU A 195 27.24 11.51 15.39
N GLY A 196 27.65 11.37 14.12
CA GLY A 196 28.78 12.13 13.57
C GLY A 196 28.55 13.62 13.54
N ASN A 197 27.35 14.08 13.15
CA ASN A 197 26.98 15.48 13.22
C ASN A 197 26.95 15.99 14.68
N GLY A 198 26.41 15.20 15.62
CA GLY A 198 26.42 15.52 17.04
C GLY A 198 27.81 15.66 17.60
N LEU A 199 28.74 14.77 17.18
CA LEU A 199 30.16 14.86 17.59
C LEU A 199 30.87 16.09 17.04
N ALA A 200 30.50 16.60 15.87
CA ALA A 200 31.12 17.75 15.21
C ALA A 200 30.51 19.09 15.61
N ALA A 201 29.31 19.13 16.15
CA ALA A 201 28.53 20.34 16.40
C ALA A 201 28.65 20.83 17.85
N PRO A 202 28.78 22.15 18.10
CA PRO A 202 28.83 22.69 19.46
C PRO A 202 27.52 22.43 20.21
N PRO A 203 27.55 21.96 21.47
CA PRO A 203 26.37 21.68 22.25
C PRO A 203 25.67 22.97 22.72
N ASN A 204 24.75 23.48 21.94
CA ASN A 204 23.89 24.62 22.28
C ASN A 204 22.43 24.38 21.90
N ALA A 205 21.52 25.20 22.41
CA ALA A 205 20.08 25.02 22.20
C ALA A 205 19.69 25.03 20.72
N LEU A 206 20.31 25.87 19.89
CA LEU A 206 20.03 25.94 18.45
C LEU A 206 20.45 24.67 17.73
N THR A 207 21.61 24.12 18.08
CA THR A 207 22.09 22.84 17.52
C THR A 207 21.17 21.70 17.90
N ILE A 208 20.72 21.62 19.15
CA ILE A 208 19.77 20.58 19.60
C ILE A 208 18.46 20.69 18.85
N LEU A 209 17.92 21.91 18.68
CA LEU A 209 16.71 22.13 17.90
C LEU A 209 16.86 21.72 16.41
N ALA A 210 18.01 22.05 15.82
CA ALA A 210 18.29 21.66 14.42
C ALA A 210 18.35 20.13 14.26
N HIS A 211 18.99 19.41 15.19
CA HIS A 211 19.06 17.96 15.18
C HIS A 211 17.67 17.34 15.43
N LEU A 212 16.86 17.91 16.32
CA LEU A 212 15.48 17.48 16.52
C LEU A 212 14.66 17.65 15.25
N ALA A 213 14.76 18.80 14.57
CA ALA A 213 14.07 19.03 13.30
C ALA A 213 14.52 18.03 12.22
N GLY A 214 15.82 17.76 12.12
CA GLY A 214 16.37 16.74 11.22
C GLY A 214 15.86 15.33 11.53
N ALA A 215 15.81 14.94 12.81
CA ALA A 215 15.28 13.65 13.24
C ALA A 215 13.79 13.50 12.90
N ILE A 216 13.00 14.56 13.09
CA ILE A 216 11.59 14.60 12.68
C ILE A 216 11.47 14.46 11.15
N ALA A 217 12.33 15.09 10.37
CA ALA A 217 12.32 14.98 8.91
C ALA A 217 12.61 13.54 8.45
N ILE A 218 13.60 12.85 9.04
CA ILE A 218 13.88 11.43 8.76
C ILE A 218 12.70 10.55 9.17
N GLY A 219 12.16 10.76 10.38
CA GLY A 219 10.96 10.04 10.83
C GLY A 219 9.76 10.23 9.90
N SER A 220 9.56 11.45 9.39
CA SER A 220 8.49 11.77 8.43
C SER A 220 8.69 11.06 7.09
N ALA A 221 9.93 10.97 6.59
CA ALA A 221 10.22 10.21 5.35
C ALA A 221 9.93 8.72 5.53
N ILE A 222 10.34 8.13 6.66
CA ILE A 222 10.03 6.73 6.99
C ILE A 222 8.53 6.52 7.15
N PHE A 223 7.82 7.45 7.79
CA PHE A 223 6.37 7.42 7.89
C PHE A 223 5.72 7.37 6.51
N LEU A 224 6.12 8.27 5.61
CA LEU A 224 5.58 8.33 4.25
C LEU A 224 5.83 7.03 3.47
N ILE A 225 7.03 6.45 3.55
CA ILE A 225 7.37 5.17 2.93
C ILE A 225 6.43 4.06 3.44
N LEU A 226 6.23 3.98 4.76
CA LEU A 226 5.38 2.94 5.36
C LEU A 226 3.90 3.10 5.02
N GLU A 227 3.40 4.35 5.00
CA GLU A 227 2.01 4.66 4.65
C GLU A 227 1.72 4.35 3.17
N LEU A 228 2.57 4.81 2.26
CA LEU A 228 2.41 4.55 0.83
C LEU A 228 2.56 3.07 0.47
N SER A 229 3.31 2.31 1.27
CA SER A 229 3.46 0.86 1.10
C SER A 229 2.27 0.04 1.61
N ALA A 230 1.31 0.68 2.29
CA ALA A 230 0.13 0.03 2.84
C ALA A 230 -1.17 0.79 2.47
N PRO A 231 -1.52 0.87 1.18
CA PRO A 231 -2.53 1.80 0.64
C PRO A 231 -3.95 1.56 1.14
N TYR A 232 -4.23 0.43 1.78
CA TYR A 232 -5.57 0.09 2.29
C TYR A 232 -5.72 0.23 3.81
N THR A 233 -4.62 0.37 4.57
CA THR A 233 -4.64 0.28 6.04
C THR A 233 -4.07 1.49 6.78
N GLY A 234 -3.46 2.45 6.05
CA GLY A 234 -2.80 3.63 6.60
C GLY A 234 -3.72 4.84 6.81
N LEU A 235 -3.10 5.99 7.10
CA LEU A 235 -3.77 7.30 7.09
C LEU A 235 -4.02 7.79 5.66
N ILE A 236 -3.10 7.47 4.72
CA ILE A 236 -3.24 7.74 3.29
C ILE A 236 -3.91 6.52 2.65
N ARG A 237 -5.24 6.46 2.73
CA ARG A 237 -6.01 5.33 2.21
C ARG A 237 -6.52 5.60 0.81
N LEU A 238 -6.56 4.55 -0.01
CA LEU A 238 -7.37 4.55 -1.23
C LEU A 238 -8.84 4.66 -0.85
N SER A 239 -9.60 5.47 -1.62
CA SER A 239 -11.03 5.66 -1.34
C SER A 239 -11.83 4.41 -1.74
N PRO A 240 -12.69 3.88 -0.85
CA PRO A 240 -13.62 2.79 -1.18
C PRO A 240 -14.74 3.23 -2.14
N THR A 241 -14.85 4.52 -2.43
CA THR A 241 -15.97 5.13 -3.18
C THR A 241 -16.21 4.47 -4.54
N SER A 242 -15.15 4.01 -5.22
CA SER A 242 -15.29 3.30 -6.50
C SER A 242 -15.98 1.95 -6.32
N LEU A 243 -15.55 1.16 -5.34
CA LEU A 243 -16.18 -0.12 -5.01
C LEU A 243 -17.61 0.07 -4.48
N ASP A 244 -17.85 1.10 -3.68
CA ASP A 244 -19.18 1.39 -3.15
C ASP A 244 -20.18 1.73 -4.26
N ARG A 245 -19.78 2.54 -5.24
CA ARG A 245 -20.61 2.82 -6.43
C ARG A 245 -20.89 1.57 -7.26
N MET A 246 -19.91 0.67 -7.40
CA MET A 246 -20.09 -0.59 -8.12
C MET A 246 -21.09 -1.51 -7.41
N ILE A 247 -20.98 -1.65 -6.09
CA ILE A 247 -21.91 -2.46 -5.29
C ILE A 247 -23.31 -1.86 -5.35
N GLU A 248 -23.42 -0.54 -5.34
CA GLU A 248 -24.70 0.17 -5.45
C GLU A 248 -25.33 0.03 -6.85
N SER A 249 -24.54 0.10 -7.93
CA SER A 249 -25.05 -0.09 -9.30
C SER A 249 -25.64 -1.50 -9.49
N LEU A 250 -24.93 -2.53 -9.04
CA LEU A 250 -25.42 -3.92 -9.04
C LEU A 250 -26.68 -4.13 -8.17
N GLY A 251 -26.94 -3.24 -7.19
CA GLY A 251 -28.09 -3.34 -6.28
C GLY A 251 -29.35 -2.62 -6.76
N LYS A 252 -29.20 -1.56 -7.53
CA LYS A 252 -30.36 -0.75 -7.99
C LYS A 252 -31.26 -1.49 -8.98
N ILE A 253 -30.71 -2.45 -9.70
CA ILE A 253 -31.43 -3.20 -10.72
C ILE A 253 -32.30 -4.30 -10.09
N GLU A 254 -31.85 -4.86 -8.97
CA GLU A 254 -32.64 -5.90 -8.26
C GLU A 254 -33.95 -5.33 -7.67
N GLN A 255 -34.00 -4.04 -7.33
CA GLN A 255 -35.23 -3.35 -6.88
C GLN A 255 -36.20 -3.04 -8.03
N LYS A 256 -35.74 -2.99 -9.26
CA LYS A 256 -36.57 -2.70 -10.44
C LYS A 256 -37.26 -3.95 -10.99
N GLU A 257 -36.73 -5.13 -10.66
CA GLU A 257 -37.26 -6.44 -11.13
C GLU A 257 -38.22 -7.09 -10.13
N THR A 258 -38.37 -6.59 -8.91
CA THR A 258 -39.45 -6.98 -7.99
C THR A 258 -40.64 -6.07 -8.20
N PRO A 259 -41.63 -6.42 -9.05
CA PRO A 259 -42.88 -5.66 -9.11
C PRO A 259 -43.57 -5.88 -7.75
N THR A 260 -43.85 -4.77 -7.07
CA THR A 260 -44.78 -4.75 -5.94
C THR A 260 -46.10 -5.42 -6.38
N SER A 261 -46.29 -6.65 -5.93
CA SER A 261 -47.59 -7.34 -5.97
C SER A 261 -48.54 -6.71 -4.99
#